data_e2fdf37eb7b2e0308acd0166abf66f7e
#
_entry.id   e2fdf37eb7b2e0308acd0166abf66f7e
#
_cell.length_a   1.000
_cell.length_b   1.000
_cell.length_c   1.000
_cell.angle_alpha   90.00
_cell.angle_beta   90.00
_cell.angle_gamma   90.00
#
_symmetry.space_group_name_H-M   'P 1'
#
loop_
_entity.id
_entity.type
_entity.pdbx_description
1 polymer ?
#
loop_
_entity_poly.entity_id
_entity_poly.type
_entity_poly.pdbx_seq_one_letter_code
_entity_poly.pdbx_strand_id
1 'polypeptide(L)'
;MINTALVSFGMSGKVFHAPFIAANPNFNLVGSWERSTKNIVATYPGTKSYNSYEELLADSNIDLVVVNSPNDSHFAYVKSALLAGKHVVCEKAFTNTSAEAQELDELANKKGLKLAVYQNRRYDADFLTIQKLISEGEIGDFLDVQISFERYRTTLSPKKHKESVTPGAGLLYDLGPH
;
A
#
# COMPACT_ATOMS: atom_id res chain seq x y z
N MET A 1 17.46 -12.14 -0.91
CA MET A 1 16.12 -12.12 -0.28
C MET A 1 15.89 -10.71 0.23
N ILE A 2 14.74 -10.11 0.00
CA ILE A 2 14.43 -8.72 0.37
C ILE A 2 13.77 -8.72 1.76
N ASN A 3 14.45 -8.18 2.74
CA ASN A 3 13.92 -8.06 4.11
C ASN A 3 12.87 -6.96 4.17
N THR A 4 11.64 -7.35 4.46
CA THR A 4 10.46 -6.48 4.34
C THR A 4 9.76 -6.30 5.68
N ALA A 5 9.45 -5.06 6.04
CA ALA A 5 8.67 -4.72 7.22
C ALA A 5 7.40 -3.93 6.86
N LEU A 6 6.36 -4.06 7.68
CA LEU A 6 5.07 -3.38 7.50
C LEU A 6 4.93 -2.22 8.49
N VAL A 7 4.35 -1.10 8.06
CA VAL A 7 4.03 0.04 8.94
C VAL A 7 2.80 -0.25 9.81
N SER A 8 1.96 -1.21 9.42
CA SER A 8 0.86 -1.69 10.28
C SER A 8 0.53 -3.16 10.01
N PHE A 9 -0.04 -3.83 11.01
CA PHE A 9 -0.59 -5.19 10.86
C PHE A 9 -2.09 -5.22 11.09
N GLY A 10 -2.77 -4.21 10.52
CA GLY A 10 -4.23 -4.13 10.42
C GLY A 10 -4.78 -5.03 9.29
N MET A 11 -5.99 -4.73 8.82
CA MET A 11 -6.66 -5.51 7.75
C MET A 11 -5.81 -5.62 6.49
N SER A 12 -5.25 -4.49 6.01
CA SER A 12 -4.40 -4.48 4.80
C SER A 12 -3.14 -5.34 4.99
N GLY A 13 -2.44 -5.17 6.12
CA GLY A 13 -1.25 -5.98 6.42
C GLY A 13 -1.55 -7.47 6.49
N LYS A 14 -2.67 -7.86 7.11
CA LYS A 14 -3.07 -9.25 7.30
C LYS A 14 -3.53 -9.95 6.01
N VAL A 15 -4.19 -9.22 5.12
CA VAL A 15 -4.87 -9.80 3.96
C VAL A 15 -4.09 -9.58 2.66
N PHE A 16 -3.51 -8.39 2.48
CA PHE A 16 -2.97 -7.98 1.19
C PHE A 16 -1.44 -7.93 1.12
N HIS A 17 -0.72 -7.95 2.25
CA HIS A 17 0.74 -7.84 2.22
C HIS A 17 1.45 -9.03 2.88
N ALA A 18 1.25 -9.27 4.16
CA ALA A 18 2.03 -10.28 4.88
C ALA A 18 1.93 -11.70 4.28
N PRO A 19 0.75 -12.20 3.85
CA PRO A 19 0.67 -13.54 3.27
C PRO A 19 1.47 -13.68 1.98
N PHE A 20 1.46 -12.66 1.13
CA PHE A 20 2.20 -12.69 -0.14
C PHE A 20 3.71 -12.53 0.06
N ILE A 21 4.12 -11.69 1.01
CA ILE A 21 5.53 -11.53 1.39
C ILE A 21 6.06 -12.86 1.97
N ALA A 22 5.31 -13.46 2.90
CA ALA A 22 5.72 -14.69 3.56
C ALA A 22 5.75 -15.91 2.61
N ALA A 23 4.89 -15.94 1.58
CA ALA A 23 4.81 -17.03 0.61
C ALA A 23 5.85 -16.91 -0.53
N ASN A 24 6.40 -15.73 -0.76
CA ASN A 24 7.32 -15.51 -1.88
C ASN A 24 8.78 -15.72 -1.45
N PRO A 25 9.53 -16.67 -2.05
CA PRO A 25 10.89 -17.03 -1.64
C PRO A 25 11.92 -15.89 -1.81
N ASN A 26 11.60 -14.84 -2.57
CA ASN A 26 12.48 -13.69 -2.74
C ASN A 26 12.36 -12.66 -1.62
N PHE A 27 11.37 -12.79 -0.74
CA PHE A 27 11.11 -11.88 0.35
C PHE A 27 11.22 -12.57 1.71
N ASN A 28 11.54 -11.79 2.72
CA ASN A 28 11.55 -12.20 4.12
C ASN A 28 10.72 -11.20 4.94
N LEU A 29 9.65 -11.67 5.57
CA LEU A 29 8.82 -10.86 6.46
C LEU A 29 9.54 -10.69 7.81
N VAL A 30 10.19 -9.54 8.02
CA VAL A 30 10.97 -9.25 9.22
C VAL A 30 10.07 -8.88 10.39
N GLY A 31 9.01 -8.10 10.16
CA GLY A 31 8.13 -7.65 11.23
C GLY A 31 7.22 -6.49 10.87
N SER A 32 6.64 -5.88 11.90
CA SER A 32 5.81 -4.67 11.72
C SER A 32 5.92 -3.73 12.91
N TRP A 33 5.58 -2.46 12.67
CA TRP A 33 5.24 -1.52 13.73
C TRP A 33 3.72 -1.47 13.90
N GLU A 34 3.26 -1.75 15.11
CA GLU A 34 1.85 -1.74 15.48
C GLU A 34 1.64 -0.81 16.67
N ARG A 35 0.86 0.26 16.50
CA ARG A 35 0.67 1.31 17.53
C ARG A 35 0.14 0.79 18.86
N SER A 36 -0.75 -0.19 18.86
CA SER A 36 -1.47 -0.64 20.06
C SER A 36 -1.56 -2.15 20.22
N THR A 37 -1.11 -2.93 19.23
CA THR A 37 -1.18 -4.40 19.25
C THR A 37 0.17 -4.97 18.83
N LYS A 38 0.39 -6.25 19.10
CA LYS A 38 1.59 -6.99 18.66
C LYS A 38 1.18 -8.30 17.97
N ASN A 39 0.19 -8.20 17.08
CA ASN A 39 -0.46 -9.35 16.47
C ASN A 39 0.43 -10.06 15.44
N ILE A 40 1.40 -9.37 14.83
CA ILE A 40 2.24 -9.95 13.80
C ILE A 40 3.04 -11.14 14.35
N VAL A 41 3.59 -11.01 15.55
CA VAL A 41 4.39 -12.08 16.18
C VAL A 41 3.57 -13.34 16.46
N ALA A 42 2.29 -13.16 16.83
CA ALA A 42 1.38 -14.28 17.05
C ALA A 42 0.98 -14.98 15.74
N THR A 43 0.90 -14.22 14.62
CA THR A 43 0.49 -14.76 13.32
C THR A 43 1.66 -15.33 12.52
N TYR A 44 2.82 -14.68 12.60
CA TYR A 44 4.07 -15.09 11.94
C TYR A 44 5.18 -15.23 12.98
N PRO A 45 5.34 -16.42 13.59
CA PRO A 45 6.41 -16.67 14.56
C PRO A 45 7.80 -16.39 13.95
N GLY A 46 8.66 -15.74 14.72
CA GLY A 46 9.99 -15.34 14.25
C GLY A 46 10.07 -13.92 13.70
N THR A 47 8.92 -13.24 13.49
CA THR A 47 8.89 -11.81 13.15
C THR A 47 9.08 -10.93 14.38
N LYS A 48 9.43 -9.65 14.15
CA LYS A 48 9.60 -8.64 15.21
C LYS A 48 8.44 -7.66 15.22
N SER A 49 7.93 -7.32 16.41
CA SER A 49 7.05 -6.18 16.62
C SER A 49 7.88 -5.00 17.12
N TYR A 50 8.02 -3.96 16.29
CA TYR A 50 8.75 -2.74 16.63
C TYR A 50 7.94 -1.83 17.56
N ASN A 51 8.59 -1.15 18.49
CA ASN A 51 7.92 -0.27 19.46
C ASN A 51 7.59 1.10 18.84
N SER A 52 8.37 1.53 17.85
CA SER A 52 8.12 2.78 17.11
C SER A 52 8.48 2.62 15.63
N TYR A 53 8.01 3.56 14.83
CA TYR A 53 8.36 3.62 13.40
C TYR A 53 9.85 3.95 13.21
N GLU A 54 10.39 4.79 14.07
CA GLU A 54 11.81 5.16 14.08
C GLU A 54 12.68 3.94 14.38
N GLU A 55 12.28 3.07 15.32
CA GLU A 55 12.97 1.81 15.59
C GLU A 55 12.99 0.90 14.35
N LEU A 56 11.86 0.80 13.65
CA LEU A 56 11.76 0.03 12.40
C LEU A 56 12.70 0.61 11.34
N LEU A 57 12.72 1.92 11.15
CA LEU A 57 13.57 2.58 10.15
C LEU A 57 15.06 2.48 10.48
N ALA A 58 15.41 2.46 11.76
CA ALA A 58 16.80 2.34 12.23
C ALA A 58 17.37 0.91 12.08
N ASP A 59 16.53 -0.08 11.87
CA ASP A 59 16.98 -1.46 11.65
C ASP A 59 17.63 -1.60 10.27
N SER A 60 18.95 -1.76 10.26
CA SER A 60 19.76 -1.90 9.03
C SER A 60 19.46 -3.18 8.25
N ASN A 61 18.82 -4.15 8.89
CA ASN A 61 18.46 -5.41 8.25
C ASN A 61 17.20 -5.29 7.37
N ILE A 62 16.46 -4.17 7.42
CA ILE A 62 15.29 -3.93 6.58
C ILE A 62 15.72 -3.27 5.27
N ASP A 63 15.31 -3.85 4.14
CA ASP A 63 15.52 -3.31 2.79
C ASP A 63 14.29 -2.55 2.29
N LEU A 64 13.09 -3.08 2.56
CA LEU A 64 11.82 -2.62 2.03
C LEU A 64 10.81 -2.35 3.16
N VAL A 65 10.16 -1.19 3.09
CA VAL A 65 9.05 -0.82 3.98
C VAL A 65 7.75 -0.77 3.21
N VAL A 66 6.74 -1.49 3.67
CA VAL A 66 5.37 -1.39 3.16
C VAL A 66 4.59 -0.41 4.01
N VAL A 67 4.26 0.75 3.44
CA VAL A 67 3.45 1.78 4.08
C VAL A 67 1.98 1.49 3.82
N ASN A 68 1.33 0.86 4.78
CA ASN A 68 -0.06 0.39 4.72
C ASN A 68 -0.93 0.99 5.85
N SER A 69 -0.66 2.23 6.16
CA SER A 69 -1.39 3.07 7.12
C SER A 69 -2.61 3.77 6.48
N PRO A 70 -3.37 4.60 7.18
CA PRO A 70 -4.36 5.48 6.56
C PRO A 70 -3.74 6.52 5.60
N ASN A 71 -4.48 6.93 4.57
CA ASN A 71 -4.01 7.79 3.47
C ASN A 71 -3.34 9.09 3.93
N ASP A 72 -3.89 9.73 4.96
CA ASP A 72 -3.39 10.99 5.54
C ASP A 72 -1.96 10.91 6.10
N SER A 73 -1.50 9.71 6.38
CA SER A 73 -0.15 9.45 6.92
C SER A 73 0.85 8.95 5.88
N HIS A 74 0.42 8.62 4.66
CA HIS A 74 1.26 8.03 3.63
C HIS A 74 2.46 8.90 3.29
N PHE A 75 2.24 10.18 3.00
CA PHE A 75 3.31 11.11 2.64
C PHE A 75 4.43 11.13 3.69
N ALA A 76 4.07 11.31 4.97
CA ALA A 76 5.05 11.42 6.04
C ALA A 76 5.85 10.11 6.23
N TYR A 77 5.17 8.96 6.22
CA TYR A 77 5.84 7.67 6.41
C TYR A 77 6.69 7.26 5.21
N VAL A 78 6.21 7.46 3.99
CA VAL A 78 7.00 7.20 2.78
C VAL A 78 8.25 8.06 2.75
N LYS A 79 8.11 9.37 3.02
CA LYS A 79 9.23 10.31 3.06
C LYS A 79 10.28 9.89 4.09
N SER A 80 9.86 9.54 5.30
CA SER A 80 10.77 9.08 6.36
C SER A 80 11.49 7.78 5.99
N ALA A 81 10.80 6.82 5.36
CA ALA A 81 11.41 5.57 4.91
C ALA A 81 12.46 5.81 3.82
N LEU A 82 12.15 6.64 2.82
CA LEU A 82 13.09 7.02 1.78
C LEU A 82 14.31 7.77 2.35
N LEU A 83 14.09 8.68 3.30
CA LEU A 83 15.19 9.37 4.00
C LEU A 83 16.09 8.40 4.75
N ALA A 84 15.52 7.36 5.36
CA ALA A 84 16.25 6.29 6.04
C ALA A 84 16.92 5.28 5.09
N GLY A 85 16.84 5.49 3.76
CA GLY A 85 17.48 4.63 2.77
C GLY A 85 16.74 3.33 2.49
N LYS A 86 15.44 3.26 2.79
CA LYS A 86 14.62 2.06 2.53
C LYS A 86 13.86 2.20 1.22
N HIS A 87 13.74 1.10 0.47
CA HIS A 87 12.77 0.99 -0.62
C HIS A 87 11.35 1.02 -0.04
N VAL A 88 10.35 1.46 -0.83
CA VAL A 88 8.99 1.62 -0.33
C VAL A 88 7.96 1.04 -1.30
N VAL A 89 7.00 0.31 -0.74
CA VAL A 89 5.70 0.06 -1.35
C VAL A 89 4.66 0.81 -0.52
N CYS A 90 3.87 1.68 -1.14
CA CYS A 90 2.82 2.44 -0.45
C CYS A 90 1.44 1.99 -0.91
N GLU A 91 0.51 1.83 0.02
CA GLU A 91 -0.90 1.58 -0.27
C GLU A 91 -1.54 2.72 -1.06
N LYS A 92 -2.60 2.38 -1.75
CA LYS A 92 -3.48 3.34 -2.41
C LYS A 92 -4.43 3.99 -1.35
N ALA A 93 -4.96 5.20 -1.53
CA ALA A 93 -4.48 6.23 -2.43
C ALA A 93 -3.09 6.69 -2.00
N PHE A 94 -2.19 6.90 -2.97
CA PHE A 94 -0.78 7.12 -2.67
C PHE A 94 -0.54 8.34 -1.77
N THR A 95 -1.02 9.51 -2.22
CA THR A 95 -0.90 10.78 -1.51
C THR A 95 -2.20 11.57 -1.64
N ASN A 96 -2.34 12.64 -0.86
CA ASN A 96 -3.51 13.52 -0.92
C ASN A 96 -3.43 14.55 -2.06
N THR A 97 -2.22 14.89 -2.49
CA THR A 97 -1.97 15.87 -3.56
C THR A 97 -0.94 15.36 -4.56
N SER A 98 -0.98 15.88 -5.78
CA SER A 98 0.03 15.59 -6.82
C SER A 98 1.41 16.14 -6.45
N ALA A 99 1.48 17.26 -5.73
CA ALA A 99 2.74 17.83 -5.26
C ALA A 99 3.46 16.90 -4.28
N GLU A 100 2.73 16.30 -3.33
CA GLU A 100 3.27 15.28 -2.44
C GLU A 100 3.79 14.05 -3.21
N ALA A 101 3.05 13.59 -4.21
CA ALA A 101 3.45 12.45 -5.04
C ALA A 101 4.75 12.75 -5.80
N GLN A 102 4.84 13.93 -6.39
CA GLN A 102 6.02 14.39 -7.12
C GLN A 102 7.24 14.50 -6.19
N GLU A 103 7.09 15.10 -5.00
CA GLU A 103 8.17 15.21 -4.03
C GLU A 103 8.73 13.83 -3.63
N LEU A 104 7.86 12.84 -3.41
CA LEU A 104 8.28 11.49 -3.05
C LEU A 104 8.99 10.78 -4.21
N ASP A 105 8.50 10.94 -5.43
CA ASP A 105 9.15 10.37 -6.62
C ASP A 105 10.54 10.97 -6.85
N GLU A 106 10.66 12.29 -6.78
CA GLU A 106 11.95 12.99 -6.89
C GLU A 106 12.93 12.55 -5.79
N LEU A 107 12.44 12.39 -4.55
CA LEU A 107 13.27 11.92 -3.44
C LEU A 107 13.75 10.49 -3.65
N ALA A 108 12.87 9.58 -4.10
CA ALA A 108 13.22 8.20 -4.39
C ALA A 108 14.28 8.12 -5.49
N ASN A 109 14.07 8.84 -6.59
CA ASN A 109 15.01 8.92 -7.71
C ASN A 109 16.36 9.49 -7.28
N LYS A 110 16.40 10.59 -6.54
CA LYS A 110 17.62 11.20 -6.01
C LYS A 110 18.43 10.24 -5.14
N LYS A 111 17.76 9.38 -4.40
CA LYS A 111 18.41 8.40 -3.51
C LYS A 111 18.71 7.05 -4.17
N GLY A 112 18.29 6.83 -5.43
CA GLY A 112 18.42 5.55 -6.13
C GLY A 112 17.55 4.45 -5.51
N LEU A 113 16.45 4.82 -4.83
CA LEU A 113 15.54 3.90 -4.18
C LEU A 113 14.34 3.57 -5.06
N LYS A 114 13.73 2.42 -4.82
CA LYS A 114 12.48 2.04 -5.49
C LYS A 114 11.29 2.48 -4.65
N LEU A 115 10.35 3.15 -5.31
CA LEU A 115 9.07 3.55 -4.77
C LEU A 115 7.97 2.99 -5.69
N ALA A 116 7.04 2.22 -5.12
CA ALA A 116 5.93 1.65 -5.86
C ALA A 116 4.61 1.89 -5.12
N VAL A 117 3.55 2.17 -5.89
CA VAL A 117 2.18 2.28 -5.36
C VAL A 117 1.47 0.95 -5.55
N TYR A 118 0.83 0.46 -4.50
CA TYR A 118 0.16 -0.84 -4.49
C TYR A 118 -1.19 -0.81 -5.21
N GLN A 119 -1.16 -0.66 -6.53
CA GLN A 119 -2.30 -0.74 -7.43
C GLN A 119 -2.62 -2.21 -7.76
N ASN A 120 -2.97 -2.97 -6.74
CA ASN A 120 -3.11 -4.43 -6.81
C ASN A 120 -4.14 -4.92 -7.84
N ARG A 121 -5.20 -4.14 -8.10
CA ARG A 121 -6.24 -4.52 -9.06
C ARG A 121 -5.78 -4.56 -10.51
N ARG A 122 -4.61 -4.02 -10.82
CA ARG A 122 -3.94 -4.23 -12.12
C ARG A 122 -3.61 -5.70 -12.41
N TYR A 123 -3.64 -6.54 -11.38
CA TYR A 123 -3.36 -7.97 -11.46
C TYR A 123 -4.61 -8.85 -11.25
N ASP A 124 -5.79 -8.23 -11.09
CA ASP A 124 -7.05 -8.97 -10.98
C ASP A 124 -7.40 -9.64 -12.32
N ALA A 125 -7.97 -10.82 -12.25
CA ALA A 125 -8.23 -11.65 -13.43
C ALA A 125 -9.18 -10.99 -14.43
N ASP A 126 -10.17 -10.23 -13.97
CA ASP A 126 -11.10 -9.47 -14.81
C ASP A 126 -10.35 -8.39 -15.62
N PHE A 127 -9.51 -7.60 -14.96
CA PHE A 127 -8.69 -6.58 -15.63
C PHE A 127 -7.71 -7.20 -16.65
N LEU A 128 -7.00 -8.25 -16.27
CA LEU A 128 -6.07 -8.94 -17.17
C LEU A 128 -6.79 -9.55 -18.38
N THR A 129 -8.02 -10.05 -18.20
CA THR A 129 -8.86 -10.56 -19.29
C THR A 129 -9.22 -9.44 -20.26
N ILE A 130 -9.69 -8.29 -19.74
CA ILE A 130 -10.01 -7.13 -20.58
C ILE A 130 -8.78 -6.63 -21.32
N GLN A 131 -7.63 -6.52 -20.65
CA GLN A 131 -6.37 -6.14 -21.27
C GLN A 131 -6.00 -7.06 -22.45
N LYS A 132 -6.18 -8.37 -22.27
CA LYS A 132 -5.94 -9.35 -23.33
C LYS A 132 -6.88 -9.14 -24.52
N LEU A 133 -8.18 -9.03 -24.30
CA LEU A 133 -9.19 -8.79 -25.35
C LEU A 133 -8.87 -7.51 -26.16
N ILE A 134 -8.43 -6.45 -25.45
CA ILE A 134 -8.00 -5.21 -26.10
C ILE A 134 -6.77 -5.44 -26.98
N SER A 135 -5.76 -6.10 -26.45
CA SER A 135 -4.49 -6.33 -27.17
C SER A 135 -4.63 -7.23 -28.38
N GLU A 136 -5.61 -8.11 -28.38
CA GLU A 136 -5.97 -9.03 -29.47
C GLU A 136 -6.94 -8.40 -30.48
N GLY A 137 -7.44 -7.19 -30.22
CA GLY A 137 -8.38 -6.50 -31.11
C GLY A 137 -9.80 -7.05 -31.11
N GLU A 138 -10.13 -7.96 -30.17
CA GLU A 138 -11.40 -8.68 -30.11
C GLU A 138 -12.62 -7.77 -29.90
N ILE A 139 -12.46 -6.59 -29.34
CA ILE A 139 -13.52 -5.63 -29.05
C ILE A 139 -13.44 -4.35 -29.88
N GLY A 140 -12.51 -4.29 -30.85
CA GLY A 140 -12.36 -3.15 -31.75
C GLY A 140 -11.92 -1.86 -31.06
N ASP A 141 -12.23 -0.70 -31.69
CA ASP A 141 -11.90 0.60 -31.16
C ASP A 141 -12.86 1.02 -30.04
N PHE A 142 -12.31 1.61 -28.97
CA PHE A 142 -13.14 2.14 -27.89
C PHE A 142 -13.88 3.41 -28.29
N LEU A 143 -15.18 3.41 -28.06
CA LEU A 143 -16.02 4.61 -28.18
C LEU A 143 -16.39 5.15 -26.80
N ASP A 144 -16.56 4.26 -25.83
CA ASP A 144 -16.90 4.61 -24.45
C ASP A 144 -16.42 3.52 -23.49
N VAL A 145 -16.08 3.91 -22.25
CA VAL A 145 -15.68 2.98 -21.18
C VAL A 145 -16.40 3.36 -19.90
N GLN A 146 -17.20 2.45 -19.37
CA GLN A 146 -17.86 2.61 -18.07
C GLN A 146 -17.33 1.58 -17.08
N ILE A 147 -16.82 2.07 -15.92
CA ILE A 147 -16.35 1.23 -14.81
C ILE A 147 -17.20 1.55 -13.58
N SER A 148 -17.87 0.54 -13.02
CA SER A 148 -18.77 0.72 -11.88
C SER A 148 -18.31 -0.10 -10.68
N PHE A 149 -18.22 0.57 -9.51
CA PHE A 149 -18.04 -0.06 -8.20
C PHE A 149 -19.28 0.25 -7.34
N GLU A 150 -20.31 -0.55 -7.49
CA GLU A 150 -21.59 -0.28 -6.84
C GLU A 150 -21.70 -1.03 -5.51
N ARG A 151 -22.12 -0.32 -4.46
CA ARG A 151 -22.40 -0.92 -3.14
C ARG A 151 -23.61 -0.25 -2.52
N TYR A 152 -24.54 -1.05 -2.04
CA TYR A 152 -25.63 -0.57 -1.20
C TYR A 152 -25.26 -0.71 0.28
N ARG A 153 -25.44 0.37 1.05
CA ARG A 153 -25.27 0.37 2.51
C ARG A 153 -26.37 1.19 3.16
N THR A 154 -26.95 0.66 4.22
CA THR A 154 -27.95 1.37 5.05
C THR A 154 -27.32 2.20 6.17
N THR A 155 -26.03 2.01 6.45
CA THR A 155 -25.29 2.69 7.52
C THR A 155 -23.94 3.16 7.03
N LEU A 156 -23.41 4.20 7.67
CA LEU A 156 -22.05 4.68 7.41
C LEU A 156 -21.01 3.60 7.75
N SER A 157 -19.83 3.72 7.15
CA SER A 157 -18.71 2.81 7.45
C SER A 157 -18.29 2.94 8.91
N PRO A 158 -18.00 1.84 9.61
CA PRO A 158 -17.42 1.91 10.95
C PRO A 158 -16.01 2.52 10.96
N LYS A 159 -15.38 2.66 9.80
CA LYS A 159 -14.07 3.29 9.62
C LYS A 159 -14.26 4.80 9.48
N LYS A 160 -14.18 5.53 10.57
CA LYS A 160 -14.41 6.98 10.62
C LYS A 160 -13.61 7.79 9.59
N HIS A 161 -12.37 7.41 9.31
CA HIS A 161 -11.52 8.08 8.33
C HIS A 161 -12.06 8.00 6.89
N LYS A 162 -12.97 7.08 6.57
CA LYS A 162 -13.63 6.99 5.25
C LYS A 162 -14.82 7.92 5.12
N GLU A 163 -15.42 8.32 6.25
CA GLU A 163 -16.66 9.11 6.31
C GLU A 163 -16.41 10.56 6.80
N SER A 164 -15.17 10.87 7.20
CA SER A 164 -14.80 12.22 7.64
C SER A 164 -14.59 13.17 6.47
N VAL A 165 -14.87 14.47 6.70
CA VAL A 165 -14.57 15.53 5.72
C VAL A 165 -13.13 16.00 5.94
N THR A 166 -12.18 15.16 5.57
CA THR A 166 -10.74 15.45 5.69
C THR A 166 -10.03 15.10 4.37
N PRO A 167 -8.91 15.74 4.05
CA PRO A 167 -8.11 15.38 2.88
C PRO A 167 -7.76 13.88 2.88
N GLY A 168 -7.91 13.23 1.73
CA GLY A 168 -7.66 11.80 1.59
C GLY A 168 -8.78 10.87 2.08
N ALA A 169 -9.89 11.41 2.59
CA ALA A 169 -11.07 10.65 2.96
C ALA A 169 -12.11 10.62 1.83
N GLY A 170 -13.12 9.77 2.01
CA GLY A 170 -14.27 9.66 1.10
C GLY A 170 -14.09 8.62 0.00
N LEU A 171 -15.19 8.44 -0.73
CA LEU A 171 -15.33 7.35 -1.69
C LEU A 171 -14.36 7.46 -2.88
N LEU A 172 -14.09 8.68 -3.31
CA LEU A 172 -13.17 8.93 -4.42
C LEU A 172 -11.74 8.48 -4.10
N TYR A 173 -11.25 8.77 -2.91
CA TYR A 173 -9.92 8.30 -2.47
C TYR A 173 -9.89 6.81 -2.14
N ASP A 174 -11.01 6.23 -1.70
CA ASP A 174 -11.06 4.80 -1.37
C ASP A 174 -11.19 3.90 -2.61
N LEU A 175 -12.04 4.26 -3.57
CA LEU A 175 -12.36 3.43 -4.74
C LEU A 175 -11.80 3.98 -6.06
N GLY A 176 -11.66 5.29 -6.20
CA GLY A 176 -11.17 5.90 -7.44
C GLY A 176 -9.81 5.39 -7.93
N PRO A 177 -8.84 5.06 -7.04
CA PRO A 177 -7.56 4.48 -7.46
C PRO A 177 -7.65 3.05 -8.02
N HIS A 178 -8.76 2.35 -7.84
CA HIS A 178 -8.99 1.00 -8.35
C HIS A 178 -9.51 1.01 -9.77
#